data_0f61f5eea92e90b489f37aff09be0be5
#
_entry.id   0f61f5eea92e90b489f37aff09be0be5
#
_cell.length_a   1.000
_cell.length_b   1.000
_cell.length_c   1.000
_cell.angle_alpha   90.00
_cell.angle_beta   90.00
_cell.angle_gamma   90.00
#
_symmetry.space_group_name_H-M   'P 1'
#
loop_
_entity.id
_entity.type
_entity.pdbx_description
1 polymer ?
#
loop_
_entity_poly.entity_id
_entity_poly.type
_entity_poly.pdbx_seq_one_letter_code
_entity_poly.pdbx_strand_id
1 'polypeptide(L)'
;MNPLENIVCDEGTQRYFTTLGNTVMDQFTLAQKARGTGFDVSPKVECIPVTDLADRTEKLAGPMGVAERFRKVLEENKGDRNKALFQLFKEIVLEEGDWYHNSDKEKRIEQGIKTCLVIMTEGVVVAPLDGLPYVKLANNSDGTQYVDIYFAGPIRAAGGSAAVLPLILGDYAQKLLNLGRYHPTADEVERYAEEVNIYQTDVVSRQIKMTLDELRAIATGCPVCINGIPTEELEVTAWRNLPRVATNRIRGGMGLVVTEGLGLKAMKVMSWAKQLGLDWSFLEKIIKVEKKADQVVELKPNWKYLEGVAAGRPLIAYPSEWGGFRLRYGRSRNTGCAGKGVNPAFMYLMDEFIAVGTHVRIERPGKAAQLFPVDTIEGPTVLLKDGTVKQINNAAESLVVRPFVDKILFVGDMLVTLGDY
;
A
#
# COMPACT_ATOMS: atom_id res chain seq x y z
N MET A 1 19.50 10.75 -19.24
CA MET A 1 18.42 9.86 -19.72
C MET A 1 17.16 10.70 -19.88
N ASN A 2 16.61 10.78 -21.08
CA ASN A 2 15.45 11.63 -21.34
C ASN A 2 14.18 10.73 -21.26
N PRO A 3 13.32 10.87 -20.23
CA PRO A 3 12.11 10.06 -20.11
C PRO A 3 11.10 10.28 -21.25
N LEU A 4 11.36 11.25 -22.13
CA LEU A 4 10.49 11.62 -23.24
C LEU A 4 11.05 11.21 -24.61
N GLU A 5 12.07 10.38 -24.67
CA GLU A 5 12.75 10.04 -25.93
C GLU A 5 11.80 9.49 -27.02
N ASN A 6 10.65 8.93 -26.58
CA ASN A 6 9.62 8.37 -27.45
C ASN A 6 8.26 9.09 -27.35
N ILE A 7 8.19 10.25 -26.70
CA ILE A 7 6.95 11.00 -26.52
C ILE A 7 6.98 12.25 -27.38
N VAL A 8 6.02 12.39 -28.28
CA VAL A 8 5.84 13.62 -29.07
C VAL A 8 5.27 14.70 -28.15
N CYS A 9 6.07 15.72 -27.86
CA CYS A 9 5.67 16.86 -27.04
C CYS A 9 6.30 18.16 -27.61
N ASP A 10 5.81 19.31 -27.15
CA ASP A 10 6.39 20.59 -27.51
C ASP A 10 7.80 20.78 -26.92
N GLU A 11 8.59 21.71 -27.56
CA GLU A 11 9.98 21.97 -27.15
C GLU A 11 10.10 22.47 -25.68
N GLY A 12 9.10 23.16 -25.17
CA GLY A 12 9.10 23.67 -23.80
C GLY A 12 8.99 22.52 -22.80
N THR A 13 8.07 21.61 -23.05
CA THR A 13 7.89 20.38 -22.28
C THR A 13 9.14 19.51 -22.35
N GLN A 14 9.72 19.35 -23.54
CA GLN A 14 10.93 18.54 -23.69
C GLN A 14 12.12 19.15 -22.93
N ARG A 15 12.32 20.48 -23.00
CA ARG A 15 13.36 21.19 -22.24
C ARG A 15 13.16 21.03 -20.72
N TYR A 16 11.92 21.18 -20.25
CA TYR A 16 11.60 21.01 -18.83
C TYR A 16 12.01 19.63 -18.31
N PHE A 17 11.58 18.56 -18.96
CA PHE A 17 11.90 17.21 -18.52
C PHE A 17 13.38 16.84 -18.71
N THR A 18 14.04 17.37 -19.74
CA THR A 18 15.49 17.21 -19.90
C THR A 18 16.26 17.87 -18.74
N THR A 19 15.87 19.09 -18.38
CA THR A 19 16.46 19.79 -17.22
C THR A 19 16.20 19.04 -15.93
N LEU A 20 14.97 18.57 -15.71
CA LEU A 20 14.61 17.78 -14.55
C LEU A 20 15.44 16.48 -14.46
N GLY A 21 15.55 15.75 -15.58
CA GLY A 21 16.36 14.53 -15.66
C GLY A 21 17.84 14.76 -15.33
N ASN A 22 18.43 15.83 -15.84
CA ASN A 22 19.82 16.22 -15.52
C ASN A 22 19.95 16.54 -14.03
N THR A 23 19.03 17.32 -13.47
CA THR A 23 19.03 17.66 -12.04
C THR A 23 18.93 16.40 -11.15
N VAL A 24 18.09 15.44 -11.52
CA VAL A 24 17.98 14.16 -10.80
C VAL A 24 19.30 13.39 -10.85
N MET A 25 19.97 13.35 -12.00
CA MET A 25 21.27 12.67 -12.13
C MET A 25 22.37 13.37 -11.34
N ASP A 26 22.36 14.70 -11.27
CA ASP A 26 23.31 15.46 -10.43
C ASP A 26 23.10 15.15 -8.95
N GLN A 27 21.85 15.11 -8.48
CA GLN A 27 21.53 14.73 -7.11
C GLN A 27 21.92 13.28 -6.80
N PHE A 28 21.69 12.37 -7.72
CA PHE A 28 22.12 10.97 -7.57
C PHE A 28 23.63 10.86 -7.47
N THR A 29 24.38 11.58 -8.30
CA THR A 29 25.85 11.61 -8.26
C THR A 29 26.36 12.17 -6.92
N LEU A 30 25.72 13.22 -6.42
CA LEU A 30 26.01 13.78 -5.09
C LEU A 30 25.76 12.78 -3.98
N ALA A 31 24.63 12.09 -4.01
CA ALA A 31 24.27 11.06 -3.04
C ALA A 31 25.26 9.87 -3.08
N GLN A 32 25.66 9.42 -4.27
CA GLN A 32 26.69 8.39 -4.42
C GLN A 32 28.03 8.82 -3.79
N LYS A 33 28.43 10.07 -4.04
CA LYS A 33 29.65 10.61 -3.45
C LYS A 33 29.59 10.67 -1.93
N ALA A 34 28.45 11.11 -1.38
CA ALA A 34 28.22 11.13 0.06
C ALA A 34 28.29 9.73 0.68
N ARG A 35 27.60 8.75 0.10
CA ARG A 35 27.66 7.34 0.53
C ARG A 35 29.05 6.75 0.44
N GLY A 36 29.81 7.11 -0.59
CA GLY A 36 31.19 6.66 -0.78
C GLY A 36 32.18 7.16 0.27
N THR A 37 31.80 8.10 1.15
CA THR A 37 32.66 8.57 2.26
C THR A 37 32.78 7.56 3.41
N GLY A 38 31.96 6.53 3.45
CA GLY A 38 32.04 5.44 4.44
C GLY A 38 31.36 5.72 5.78
N PHE A 39 30.61 6.82 5.92
CA PHE A 39 29.81 7.11 7.12
C PHE A 39 28.48 6.37 7.14
N ASP A 40 27.99 5.94 5.98
CA ASP A 40 26.73 5.21 5.85
C ASP A 40 26.95 3.69 5.91
N VAL A 41 25.95 2.95 6.38
CA VAL A 41 25.97 1.48 6.48
C VAL A 41 26.13 0.82 5.11
N SER A 42 25.61 1.42 4.05
CA SER A 42 25.73 0.94 2.68
C SER A 42 26.31 2.01 1.76
N PRO A 43 27.29 1.67 0.90
CA PRO A 43 27.82 2.59 -0.10
C PRO A 43 26.86 2.80 -1.29
N LYS A 44 25.75 2.06 -1.35
CA LYS A 44 24.76 2.16 -2.43
C LYS A 44 23.64 3.14 -2.08
N VAL A 45 23.24 3.93 -3.06
CA VAL A 45 22.05 4.81 -2.97
C VAL A 45 20.82 3.94 -3.22
N GLU A 46 19.80 4.04 -2.34
CA GLU A 46 18.57 3.25 -2.44
C GLU A 46 17.71 3.62 -3.66
N CYS A 47 17.66 4.91 -4.00
CA CYS A 47 16.92 5.41 -5.17
C CYS A 47 17.82 5.38 -6.41
N ILE A 48 17.73 4.31 -7.18
CA ILE A 48 18.51 4.13 -8.41
C ILE A 48 17.73 4.74 -9.60
N PRO A 49 18.37 5.58 -10.46
CA PRO A 49 17.74 6.08 -11.67
C PRO A 49 17.33 4.93 -12.59
N VAL A 50 16.09 4.95 -13.05
CA VAL A 50 15.49 3.90 -13.89
C VAL A 50 14.76 4.52 -15.08
N THR A 51 14.65 3.78 -16.20
CA THR A 51 13.97 4.23 -17.41
C THR A 51 12.51 3.83 -17.48
N ASP A 52 12.20 2.65 -16.99
CA ASP A 52 10.85 2.08 -16.98
C ASP A 52 10.66 1.13 -15.80
N LEU A 53 9.45 0.56 -15.70
CA LEU A 53 9.11 -0.40 -14.66
C LEU A 53 9.97 -1.68 -14.72
N ALA A 54 10.35 -2.12 -15.92
CA ALA A 54 11.16 -3.32 -16.09
C ALA A 54 12.59 -3.10 -15.56
N ASP A 55 13.22 -1.99 -15.94
CA ASP A 55 14.53 -1.55 -15.44
C ASP A 55 14.51 -1.36 -13.92
N ARG A 56 13.43 -0.73 -13.40
CA ARG A 56 13.22 -0.61 -11.96
C ARG A 56 13.18 -1.97 -11.25
N THR A 57 12.47 -2.93 -11.83
CA THR A 57 12.32 -4.26 -11.24
C THR A 57 13.67 -4.97 -11.14
N GLU A 58 14.47 -4.92 -12.21
CA GLU A 58 15.81 -5.53 -12.22
C GLU A 58 16.76 -4.88 -11.21
N LYS A 59 16.78 -3.55 -11.14
CA LYS A 59 17.69 -2.83 -10.25
C LYS A 59 17.32 -2.92 -8.77
N LEU A 60 16.04 -3.06 -8.44
CA LEU A 60 15.58 -3.16 -7.05
C LEU A 60 15.55 -4.60 -6.53
N ALA A 61 14.96 -5.51 -7.27
CA ALA A 61 14.74 -6.87 -6.81
C ALA A 61 15.54 -7.92 -7.62
N GLY A 62 15.86 -7.63 -8.87
CA GLY A 62 16.41 -8.62 -9.79
C GLY A 62 15.37 -9.68 -10.17
N PRO A 63 15.78 -10.83 -10.67
CA PRO A 63 17.18 -11.17 -11.01
C PRO A 63 17.69 -10.45 -12.26
N MET A 64 18.99 -10.54 -12.53
CA MET A 64 19.57 -9.98 -13.76
C MET A 64 18.92 -10.62 -14.98
N GLY A 65 18.57 -9.80 -16.01
CA GLY A 65 17.85 -10.24 -17.20
C GLY A 65 16.33 -10.16 -17.07
N VAL A 66 15.79 -9.91 -15.87
CA VAL A 66 14.34 -9.82 -15.65
C VAL A 66 13.70 -8.64 -16.39
N ALA A 67 14.44 -7.55 -16.60
CA ALA A 67 13.92 -6.39 -17.32
C ALA A 67 13.55 -6.72 -18.76
N GLU A 68 14.45 -7.38 -19.47
CA GLU A 68 14.20 -7.83 -20.85
C GLU A 68 13.09 -8.88 -20.90
N ARG A 69 13.14 -9.85 -19.99
CA ARG A 69 12.13 -10.90 -19.93
C ARG A 69 10.73 -10.34 -19.63
N PHE A 70 10.62 -9.43 -18.67
CA PHE A 70 9.34 -8.81 -18.30
C PHE A 70 8.73 -8.02 -19.47
N ARG A 71 9.52 -7.27 -20.25
CA ARG A 71 9.03 -6.58 -21.47
C ARG A 71 8.45 -7.58 -22.46
N LYS A 72 9.15 -8.69 -22.75
CA LYS A 72 8.67 -9.76 -23.64
C LYS A 72 7.38 -10.41 -23.13
N VAL A 73 7.34 -10.78 -21.85
CA VAL A 73 6.15 -11.41 -21.24
C VAL A 73 4.96 -10.44 -21.23
N LEU A 74 5.19 -9.15 -21.06
CA LEU A 74 4.13 -8.15 -21.12
C LEU A 74 3.54 -8.03 -22.55
N GLU A 75 4.39 -8.06 -23.58
CA GLU A 75 3.96 -8.09 -24.98
C GLU A 75 3.21 -9.40 -25.31
N GLU A 76 3.73 -10.56 -24.91
CA GLU A 76 3.08 -11.88 -25.06
C GLU A 76 1.66 -11.87 -24.45
N ASN A 77 1.48 -11.16 -23.34
CA ASN A 77 0.19 -11.03 -22.66
C ASN A 77 -0.60 -9.77 -23.07
N LYS A 78 -0.27 -9.15 -24.21
CA LYS A 78 -0.99 -7.99 -24.77
C LYS A 78 -1.15 -6.82 -23.77
N GLY A 79 -0.15 -6.59 -22.94
CA GLY A 79 -0.15 -5.55 -21.93
C GLY A 79 -0.90 -5.90 -20.63
N ASP A 80 -1.47 -7.10 -20.49
CA ASP A 80 -2.08 -7.56 -19.24
C ASP A 80 -1.00 -7.82 -18.19
N ARG A 81 -0.79 -6.84 -17.32
CA ARG A 81 0.25 -6.87 -16.29
C ARG A 81 0.06 -8.02 -15.30
N ASN A 82 -1.16 -8.40 -14.94
CA ASN A 82 -1.39 -9.48 -13.99
C ASN A 82 -0.99 -10.83 -14.59
N LYS A 83 -1.37 -11.08 -15.84
CA LYS A 83 -0.95 -12.30 -16.53
C LYS A 83 0.55 -12.36 -16.71
N ALA A 84 1.15 -11.26 -17.13
CA ALA A 84 2.60 -11.15 -17.27
C ALA A 84 3.33 -11.44 -15.94
N LEU A 85 2.84 -10.88 -14.83
CA LEU A 85 3.38 -11.10 -13.49
C LEU A 85 3.32 -12.59 -13.10
N PHE A 86 2.19 -13.26 -13.28
CA PHE A 86 2.05 -14.67 -12.93
C PHE A 86 2.88 -15.60 -13.84
N GLN A 87 3.01 -15.26 -15.11
CA GLN A 87 3.89 -15.97 -16.03
C GLN A 87 5.36 -15.82 -15.61
N LEU A 88 5.80 -14.60 -15.35
CA LEU A 88 7.16 -14.33 -14.91
C LEU A 88 7.49 -15.02 -13.59
N PHE A 89 6.56 -15.01 -12.64
CA PHE A 89 6.70 -15.76 -11.38
C PHE A 89 6.91 -17.25 -11.62
N LYS A 90 6.09 -17.86 -12.49
CA LYS A 90 6.21 -19.28 -12.87
C LYS A 90 7.59 -19.59 -13.44
N GLU A 91 8.08 -18.76 -14.36
CA GLU A 91 9.41 -18.93 -14.99
C GLU A 91 10.55 -18.88 -13.95
N ILE A 92 10.47 -17.95 -13.00
CA ILE A 92 11.46 -17.85 -11.92
C ILE A 92 11.43 -19.09 -11.01
N VAL A 93 10.25 -19.53 -10.60
CA VAL A 93 10.10 -20.67 -9.68
C VAL A 93 10.52 -21.99 -10.31
N LEU A 94 10.18 -22.20 -11.60
CA LEU A 94 10.50 -23.43 -12.33
C LEU A 94 11.82 -23.37 -13.08
N GLU A 95 12.54 -22.24 -13.07
CA GLU A 95 13.75 -22.02 -13.88
C GLU A 95 13.49 -22.24 -15.38
N GLU A 96 12.34 -21.78 -15.86
CA GLU A 96 12.00 -21.88 -17.28
C GLU A 96 12.81 -20.85 -18.10
N GLY A 97 13.63 -21.33 -19.03
CA GLY A 97 14.51 -20.51 -19.88
C GLY A 97 15.91 -20.29 -19.29
N ASP A 98 16.79 -19.74 -20.12
CA ASP A 98 18.24 -19.62 -19.81
C ASP A 98 18.61 -18.29 -19.11
N TRP A 99 17.62 -17.52 -18.65
CA TRP A 99 17.86 -16.17 -18.12
C TRP A 99 17.98 -16.11 -16.59
N TYR A 100 17.50 -17.14 -15.86
CA TYR A 100 17.61 -17.22 -14.42
C TYR A 100 17.78 -18.64 -13.92
N HIS A 101 18.76 -18.87 -13.05
CA HIS A 101 19.02 -20.15 -12.38
C HIS A 101 19.34 -19.94 -10.91
N ASN A 102 18.75 -20.74 -10.05
CA ASN A 102 19.09 -20.84 -8.63
C ASN A 102 18.65 -22.21 -8.08
N SER A 103 19.59 -23.02 -7.64
CA SER A 103 19.33 -24.38 -7.14
C SER A 103 18.47 -24.41 -5.87
N ASP A 104 18.42 -23.32 -5.12
CA ASP A 104 17.68 -23.20 -3.86
C ASP A 104 16.21 -22.80 -4.14
N LYS A 105 15.29 -23.73 -3.84
CA LYS A 105 13.84 -23.53 -4.03
C LYS A 105 13.29 -22.37 -3.21
N GLU A 106 13.73 -22.20 -1.96
CA GLU A 106 13.27 -21.09 -1.10
C GLU A 106 13.65 -19.76 -1.72
N LYS A 107 14.89 -19.61 -2.19
CA LYS A 107 15.38 -18.39 -2.85
C LYS A 107 14.66 -18.12 -4.17
N ARG A 108 14.28 -19.13 -4.93
CA ARG A 108 13.50 -18.95 -6.17
C ARG A 108 12.10 -18.39 -5.86
N ILE A 109 11.43 -18.96 -4.86
CA ILE A 109 10.11 -18.50 -4.44
C ILE A 109 10.22 -17.06 -3.90
N GLU A 110 11.16 -16.80 -3.03
CA GLU A 110 11.41 -15.45 -2.47
C GLU A 110 11.71 -14.44 -3.57
N GLN A 111 12.62 -14.76 -4.49
CA GLN A 111 12.97 -13.91 -5.62
C GLN A 111 11.77 -13.62 -6.50
N GLY A 112 10.99 -14.64 -6.87
CA GLY A 112 9.78 -14.49 -7.67
C GLY A 112 8.76 -13.57 -6.99
N ILE A 113 8.52 -13.75 -5.70
CA ILE A 113 7.59 -12.89 -4.93
C ILE A 113 8.09 -11.45 -4.89
N LYS A 114 9.36 -11.22 -4.56
CA LYS A 114 9.96 -9.87 -4.50
C LYS A 114 9.90 -9.16 -5.85
N THR A 115 10.25 -9.85 -6.93
CA THR A 115 10.14 -9.35 -8.30
C THR A 115 8.71 -8.92 -8.63
N CYS A 116 7.73 -9.77 -8.34
CA CYS A 116 6.33 -9.48 -8.58
C CYS A 116 5.80 -8.32 -7.71
N LEU A 117 6.26 -8.21 -6.46
CA LEU A 117 5.92 -7.09 -5.59
C LEU A 117 6.43 -5.76 -6.15
N VAL A 118 7.66 -5.72 -6.67
CA VAL A 118 8.21 -4.50 -7.29
C VAL A 118 7.43 -4.12 -8.54
N ILE A 119 7.02 -5.10 -9.36
CA ILE A 119 6.16 -4.84 -10.53
C ILE A 119 4.81 -4.28 -10.11
N MET A 120 4.22 -4.76 -9.03
CA MET A 120 2.89 -4.33 -8.57
C MET A 120 2.92 -2.97 -7.84
N THR A 121 4.03 -2.60 -7.21
CA THR A 121 4.13 -1.44 -6.33
C THR A 121 4.95 -0.30 -6.95
N GLU A 122 4.46 0.26 -8.07
CA GLU A 122 5.06 1.47 -8.64
C GLU A 122 5.17 2.59 -7.60
N GLY A 123 6.30 3.27 -7.55
CA GLY A 123 6.51 4.39 -6.63
C GLY A 123 6.87 4.04 -5.18
N VAL A 124 6.83 2.75 -4.80
CA VAL A 124 7.27 2.29 -3.47
C VAL A 124 8.59 1.53 -3.61
N VAL A 125 9.65 1.97 -2.94
CA VAL A 125 11.01 1.42 -3.10
C VAL A 125 11.30 0.35 -2.06
N VAL A 126 11.05 0.65 -0.79
CA VAL A 126 11.50 -0.17 0.36
C VAL A 126 10.52 -1.27 0.73
N ALA A 127 9.21 -0.95 0.73
CA ALA A 127 8.18 -1.86 1.23
C ALA A 127 8.12 -3.24 0.53
N PRO A 128 8.34 -3.37 -0.79
CA PRO A 128 8.33 -4.69 -1.43
C PRO A 128 9.47 -5.60 -0.97
N LEU A 129 10.59 -5.04 -0.58
CA LEU A 129 11.79 -5.79 -0.20
C LEU A 129 11.84 -6.03 1.31
N ASP A 130 11.79 -4.96 2.09
CA ASP A 130 11.88 -5.02 3.56
C ASP A 130 10.58 -5.52 4.19
N GLY A 131 9.45 -5.37 3.50
CA GLY A 131 8.16 -5.90 3.92
C GLY A 131 8.04 -7.42 3.80
N LEU A 132 8.94 -8.05 3.03
CA LEU A 132 9.06 -9.50 2.89
C LEU A 132 10.51 -9.93 3.18
N PRO A 133 10.89 -10.09 4.44
CA PRO A 133 12.27 -10.41 4.81
C PRO A 133 12.78 -11.70 4.18
N TYR A 134 12.01 -12.77 4.26
CA TYR A 134 12.35 -14.07 3.68
C TYR A 134 11.13 -14.99 3.52
N VAL A 135 11.32 -16.04 2.73
CA VAL A 135 10.40 -17.17 2.56
C VAL A 135 11.15 -18.45 2.94
N LYS A 136 10.46 -19.38 3.58
CA LYS A 136 11.01 -20.70 3.95
C LYS A 136 10.11 -21.82 3.47
N LEU A 137 10.68 -23.01 3.34
CA LEU A 137 9.97 -24.28 3.23
C LEU A 137 9.97 -24.95 4.61
N ALA A 138 8.79 -25.05 5.22
CA ALA A 138 8.61 -25.70 6.50
C ALA A 138 7.86 -27.03 6.35
N ASN A 139 7.85 -27.85 7.40
CA ASN A 139 7.22 -29.17 7.38
C ASN A 139 5.94 -29.19 8.21
N ASN A 140 4.90 -29.78 7.65
CA ASN A 140 3.72 -30.21 8.40
C ASN A 140 4.04 -31.40 9.30
N SER A 141 3.14 -31.74 10.21
CA SER A 141 3.28 -32.91 11.09
C SER A 141 3.31 -34.24 10.33
N ASP A 142 2.75 -34.28 9.12
CA ASP A 142 2.77 -35.44 8.21
C ASP A 142 4.02 -35.52 7.33
N GLY A 143 4.97 -34.58 7.50
CA GLY A 143 6.21 -34.49 6.74
C GLY A 143 6.09 -33.79 5.39
N THR A 144 4.92 -33.37 4.94
CA THR A 144 4.77 -32.59 3.72
C THR A 144 5.32 -31.19 3.90
N GLN A 145 6.01 -30.67 2.87
CA GLN A 145 6.55 -29.30 2.90
C GLN A 145 5.52 -28.28 2.45
N TYR A 146 5.51 -27.12 3.10
CA TYR A 146 4.68 -25.97 2.74
C TYR A 146 5.48 -24.68 2.72
N VAL A 147 4.94 -23.65 2.10
CA VAL A 147 5.54 -22.31 2.02
C VAL A 147 5.17 -21.49 3.27
N ASP A 148 6.19 -21.02 3.97
CA ASP A 148 6.09 -20.15 5.16
C ASP A 148 6.63 -18.75 4.80
N ILE A 149 5.75 -17.74 4.80
CA ILE A 149 6.04 -16.38 4.33
C ILE A 149 6.16 -15.44 5.52
N TYR A 150 7.32 -14.81 5.65
CA TYR A 150 7.58 -13.87 6.73
C TYR A 150 7.35 -12.42 6.28
N PHE A 151 6.48 -11.72 7.02
CA PHE A 151 6.15 -10.32 6.79
C PHE A 151 6.76 -9.44 7.88
N ALA A 152 7.14 -8.21 7.49
CA ALA A 152 7.63 -7.18 8.39
C ALA A 152 6.78 -5.90 8.29
N GLY A 153 6.94 -4.98 9.24
CA GLY A 153 6.18 -3.73 9.30
C GLY A 153 6.12 -2.92 8.00
N PRO A 154 7.22 -2.79 7.23
CA PRO A 154 7.24 -2.03 5.97
C PRO A 154 6.24 -2.49 4.91
N ILE A 155 5.70 -3.72 4.98
CA ILE A 155 4.66 -4.20 4.05
C ILE A 155 3.43 -3.29 4.02
N ARG A 156 3.19 -2.51 5.09
CA ARG A 156 2.10 -1.53 5.17
C ARG A 156 2.14 -0.51 4.03
N ALA A 157 3.32 -0.05 3.64
CA ALA A 157 3.47 0.93 2.58
C ALA A 157 3.15 0.37 1.18
N ALA A 158 3.17 -0.96 1.00
CA ALA A 158 2.82 -1.60 -0.27
C ALA A 158 1.31 -1.55 -0.58
N GLY A 159 0.47 -1.35 0.45
CA GLY A 159 -0.99 -1.36 0.34
C GLY A 159 -1.59 -2.77 0.32
N GLY A 160 -2.88 -2.88 0.67
CA GLY A 160 -3.53 -4.17 0.93
C GLY A 160 -3.49 -5.17 -0.23
N SER A 161 -3.55 -4.72 -1.48
CA SER A 161 -3.47 -5.65 -2.64
C SER A 161 -2.07 -6.25 -2.79
N ALA A 162 -1.02 -5.45 -2.62
CA ALA A 162 0.34 -5.94 -2.69
C ALA A 162 0.70 -6.79 -1.47
N ALA A 163 0.15 -6.47 -0.30
CA ALA A 163 0.37 -7.25 0.92
C ALA A 163 -0.15 -8.70 0.83
N VAL A 164 -1.20 -8.96 0.04
CA VAL A 164 -1.76 -10.33 -0.13
C VAL A 164 -1.19 -11.06 -1.34
N LEU A 165 -0.53 -10.37 -2.26
CA LEU A 165 0.06 -11.02 -3.43
C LEU A 165 1.03 -12.15 -3.06
N PRO A 166 1.95 -12.00 -2.05
CA PRO A 166 2.84 -13.08 -1.64
C PRO A 166 2.12 -14.36 -1.25
N LEU A 167 0.92 -14.27 -0.66
CA LEU A 167 0.17 -15.47 -0.25
C LEU A 167 -0.32 -16.26 -1.47
N ILE A 168 -0.86 -15.57 -2.47
CA ILE A 168 -1.30 -16.19 -3.72
C ILE A 168 -0.12 -16.79 -4.48
N LEU A 169 1.00 -16.07 -4.55
CA LEU A 169 2.21 -16.56 -5.20
C LEU A 169 2.85 -17.72 -4.44
N GLY A 170 2.79 -17.71 -3.12
CA GLY A 170 3.24 -18.83 -2.29
C GLY A 170 2.44 -20.11 -2.55
N ASP A 171 1.10 -20.03 -2.59
CA ASP A 171 0.23 -21.16 -2.93
C ASP A 171 0.46 -21.61 -4.39
N TYR A 172 0.66 -20.65 -5.29
CA TYR A 172 1.00 -20.98 -6.69
C TYR A 172 2.35 -21.71 -6.78
N ALA A 173 3.35 -21.29 -6.00
CA ALA A 173 4.62 -22.01 -5.92
C ALA A 173 4.45 -23.43 -5.36
N GLN A 174 3.61 -23.63 -4.34
CA GLN A 174 3.29 -24.98 -3.85
C GLN A 174 2.73 -25.86 -4.95
N LYS A 175 1.79 -25.35 -5.73
CA LYS A 175 1.24 -26.05 -6.88
C LYS A 175 2.30 -26.38 -7.95
N LEU A 176 3.13 -25.40 -8.31
CA LEU A 176 4.18 -25.56 -9.34
C LEU A 176 5.26 -26.56 -8.95
N LEU A 177 5.65 -26.58 -7.68
CA LEU A 177 6.70 -27.43 -7.15
C LEU A 177 6.19 -28.74 -6.53
N ASN A 178 4.87 -29.00 -6.63
CA ASN A 178 4.18 -30.15 -6.04
C ASN A 178 4.46 -30.28 -4.52
N LEU A 179 4.36 -29.16 -3.78
CA LEU A 179 4.47 -29.12 -2.34
C LEU A 179 3.09 -29.32 -1.69
N GLY A 180 3.09 -29.57 -0.39
CA GLY A 180 1.86 -29.61 0.43
C GLY A 180 1.30 -28.22 0.74
N ARG A 181 0.07 -28.20 1.27
CA ARG A 181 -0.53 -27.00 1.86
C ARG A 181 -0.13 -26.91 3.33
N TYR A 182 -0.15 -25.71 3.89
CA TYR A 182 0.00 -25.52 5.32
C TYR A 182 -1.21 -26.10 6.07
N HIS A 183 -0.94 -26.91 7.08
CA HIS A 183 -1.94 -27.50 7.97
C HIS A 183 -1.68 -27.01 9.42
N PRO A 184 -2.39 -25.96 9.88
CA PRO A 184 -2.25 -25.47 11.24
C PRO A 184 -2.81 -26.49 12.24
N THR A 185 -2.22 -26.53 13.42
CA THR A 185 -2.83 -27.21 14.58
C THR A 185 -3.96 -26.37 15.16
N ALA A 186 -4.83 -26.97 15.96
CA ALA A 186 -5.90 -26.22 16.65
C ALA A 186 -5.34 -25.08 17.50
N ASP A 187 -4.23 -25.30 18.20
CA ASP A 187 -3.57 -24.29 19.03
C ASP A 187 -3.00 -23.15 18.18
N GLU A 188 -2.47 -23.44 17.01
CA GLU A 188 -1.99 -22.41 16.08
C GLU A 188 -3.15 -21.56 15.54
N VAL A 189 -4.29 -22.16 15.23
CA VAL A 189 -5.49 -21.40 14.79
C VAL A 189 -5.92 -20.41 15.87
N GLU A 190 -6.02 -20.86 17.13
CA GLU A 190 -6.37 -19.97 18.23
C GLU A 190 -5.30 -18.93 18.50
N ARG A 191 -4.02 -19.29 18.41
CA ARG A 191 -2.90 -18.33 18.49
C ARG A 191 -2.99 -17.22 17.45
N TYR A 192 -3.26 -17.56 16.20
CA TYR A 192 -3.41 -16.56 15.14
C TYR A 192 -4.63 -15.68 15.38
N ALA A 193 -5.76 -16.25 15.82
CA ALA A 193 -6.96 -15.49 16.12
C ALA A 193 -6.72 -14.51 17.30
N GLU A 194 -6.07 -14.94 18.37
CA GLU A 194 -5.72 -14.08 19.50
C GLU A 194 -4.77 -12.96 19.08
N GLU A 195 -3.69 -13.31 18.37
CA GLU A 195 -2.66 -12.35 17.96
C GLU A 195 -3.20 -11.26 17.05
N VAL A 196 -3.98 -11.64 16.01
CA VAL A 196 -4.58 -10.67 15.11
C VAL A 196 -5.67 -9.84 15.78
N ASN A 197 -6.40 -10.42 16.76
CA ASN A 197 -7.36 -9.66 17.54
C ASN A 197 -6.66 -8.58 18.40
N ILE A 198 -5.56 -8.91 19.07
CA ILE A 198 -4.74 -7.90 19.80
C ILE A 198 -4.21 -6.85 18.81
N TYR A 199 -3.70 -7.26 17.65
CA TYR A 199 -3.23 -6.33 16.63
C TYR A 199 -4.31 -5.32 16.21
N GLN A 200 -5.53 -5.77 15.92
CA GLN A 200 -6.61 -4.88 15.46
C GLN A 200 -7.22 -4.01 16.57
N THR A 201 -7.10 -4.40 17.85
CA THR A 201 -7.66 -3.65 18.98
C THR A 201 -6.65 -2.67 19.58
N ASP A 202 -5.41 -3.09 19.75
CA ASP A 202 -4.43 -2.39 20.57
C ASP A 202 -3.32 -1.73 19.73
N VAL A 203 -2.99 -2.29 18.55
CA VAL A 203 -1.96 -1.73 17.66
C VAL A 203 -2.55 -0.76 16.64
N VAL A 204 -3.57 -1.15 15.88
CA VAL A 204 -4.16 -0.31 14.80
C VAL A 204 -5.43 0.43 15.22
N SER A 205 -5.72 0.50 16.51
CA SER A 205 -6.79 1.32 17.08
C SER A 205 -8.17 1.08 16.45
N ARG A 206 -8.54 -0.17 16.23
CA ARG A 206 -9.87 -0.61 15.75
C ARG A 206 -10.26 -0.10 14.35
N GLN A 207 -9.30 0.23 13.51
CA GLN A 207 -9.57 0.66 12.12
C GLN A 207 -10.21 -0.45 11.30
N ILE A 208 -9.93 -1.72 11.62
CA ILE A 208 -10.47 -2.91 10.99
C ILE A 208 -11.06 -3.78 12.07
N LYS A 209 -12.25 -4.31 11.82
CA LYS A 209 -12.97 -5.17 12.76
C LYS A 209 -13.28 -6.49 12.08
N MET A 210 -12.44 -7.49 12.34
CA MET A 210 -12.71 -8.88 12.01
C MET A 210 -13.15 -9.63 13.27
N THR A 211 -14.13 -10.49 13.12
CA THR A 211 -14.57 -11.37 14.19
C THR A 211 -13.56 -12.50 14.42
N LEU A 212 -13.54 -13.09 15.60
CA LEU A 212 -12.69 -14.25 15.88
C LEU A 212 -12.98 -15.43 14.93
N ASP A 213 -14.23 -15.61 14.52
CA ASP A 213 -14.60 -16.69 13.58
C ASP A 213 -14.07 -16.42 12.17
N GLU A 214 -14.07 -15.16 11.71
CA GLU A 214 -13.42 -14.78 10.45
C GLU A 214 -11.90 -15.01 10.52
N LEU A 215 -11.27 -14.67 11.65
CA LEU A 215 -9.83 -14.90 11.86
C LEU A 215 -9.48 -16.39 11.91
N ARG A 216 -10.28 -17.22 12.59
CA ARG A 216 -10.14 -18.68 12.60
C ARG A 216 -10.33 -19.26 11.20
N ALA A 217 -11.30 -18.76 10.44
CA ALA A 217 -11.51 -19.20 9.06
C ALA A 217 -10.30 -18.91 8.16
N ILE A 218 -9.65 -17.75 8.31
CA ILE A 218 -8.40 -17.46 7.61
C ILE A 218 -7.28 -18.38 8.08
N ALA A 219 -7.06 -18.48 9.38
CA ALA A 219 -5.98 -19.29 9.93
C ALA A 219 -6.08 -20.76 9.49
N THR A 220 -7.30 -21.31 9.46
CA THR A 220 -7.55 -22.71 9.04
C THR A 220 -7.48 -22.88 7.52
N GLY A 221 -7.98 -21.90 6.75
CA GLY A 221 -8.19 -22.05 5.31
C GLY A 221 -7.01 -21.63 4.45
N CYS A 222 -6.12 -20.77 4.95
CA CYS A 222 -5.00 -20.26 4.17
C CYS A 222 -4.02 -21.40 3.82
N PRO A 223 -3.73 -21.61 2.52
CA PRO A 223 -2.87 -22.72 2.09
C PRO A 223 -1.39 -22.53 2.38
N VAL A 224 -0.96 -21.28 2.69
CA VAL A 224 0.42 -20.93 3.07
C VAL A 224 0.45 -20.44 4.51
N CYS A 225 1.56 -20.62 5.19
CA CYS A 225 1.73 -20.05 6.52
C CYS A 225 1.98 -18.54 6.43
N ILE A 226 1.14 -17.75 7.09
CA ILE A 226 1.31 -16.31 7.21
C ILE A 226 2.12 -16.05 8.47
N ASN A 227 3.42 -15.80 8.32
CA ASN A 227 4.33 -15.58 9.43
C ASN A 227 4.81 -14.13 9.47
N GLY A 228 5.67 -13.78 10.39
CA GLY A 228 6.21 -12.42 10.47
C GLY A 228 7.28 -12.24 11.52
N ILE A 229 7.95 -11.11 11.42
CA ILE A 229 8.90 -10.66 12.43
C ILE A 229 8.13 -9.97 13.56
N PRO A 230 8.50 -10.17 14.83
CA PRO A 230 7.90 -9.44 15.95
C PRO A 230 8.24 -7.94 15.82
N THR A 231 7.22 -7.10 15.70
CA THR A 231 7.36 -5.66 15.55
C THR A 231 6.81 -4.88 16.73
N GLU A 232 5.97 -5.51 17.54
CA GLU A 232 5.32 -4.87 18.68
C GLU A 232 5.88 -5.42 20.01
N GLU A 233 5.86 -4.59 21.06
CA GLU A 233 6.23 -5.02 22.42
C GLU A 233 5.14 -5.86 23.10
N LEU A 234 3.91 -5.82 22.57
CA LEU A 234 2.79 -6.61 23.07
C LEU A 234 2.98 -8.09 22.78
N GLU A 235 2.48 -8.94 23.69
CA GLU A 235 2.50 -10.40 23.57
C GLU A 235 1.09 -10.99 23.67
N VAL A 236 0.93 -12.18 23.10
CA VAL A 236 -0.27 -12.99 23.34
C VAL A 236 -0.30 -13.50 24.79
N THR A 237 -1.49 -13.75 25.29
CA THR A 237 -1.70 -14.15 26.69
C THR A 237 -1.93 -15.64 26.86
N ALA A 238 -2.74 -16.27 25.99
CA ALA A 238 -3.18 -17.65 26.16
C ALA A 238 -2.31 -18.65 25.36
N TRP A 239 -2.12 -18.43 24.07
CA TRP A 239 -1.48 -19.40 23.16
C TRP A 239 -0.01 -19.09 22.96
N ARG A 240 0.80 -19.42 23.98
CA ARG A 240 2.25 -19.12 24.05
C ARG A 240 3.11 -20.34 23.73
N ASN A 241 4.34 -20.08 23.30
CA ASN A 241 5.41 -21.06 23.12
C ASN A 241 5.04 -22.25 22.21
N LEU A 242 4.32 -21.98 21.13
CA LEU A 242 3.97 -23.01 20.15
C LEU A 242 5.19 -23.41 19.33
N PRO A 243 5.41 -24.70 19.02
CA PRO A 243 6.64 -25.19 18.36
C PRO A 243 6.95 -24.54 17.01
N ARG A 244 5.92 -24.19 16.22
CA ARG A 244 6.09 -23.58 14.89
C ARG A 244 5.90 -22.06 14.88
N VAL A 245 5.74 -21.44 16.04
CA VAL A 245 5.62 -19.99 16.19
C VAL A 245 6.77 -19.48 17.05
N ALA A 246 7.77 -18.89 16.41
CA ALA A 246 9.06 -18.56 17.03
C ALA A 246 9.01 -17.47 18.11
N THR A 247 7.87 -16.79 18.29
CA THR A 247 7.74 -15.65 19.21
C THR A 247 6.36 -15.58 19.85
N ASN A 248 6.29 -15.05 21.08
CA ASN A 248 5.02 -14.70 21.72
C ASN A 248 4.59 -13.25 21.43
N ARG A 249 5.48 -12.42 20.89
CA ARG A 249 5.20 -11.04 20.53
C ARG A 249 4.33 -10.93 19.28
N ILE A 250 3.60 -9.82 19.19
CA ILE A 250 2.73 -9.55 18.05
C ILE A 250 3.57 -9.26 16.80
N ARG A 251 3.26 -9.99 15.73
CA ARG A 251 3.86 -9.88 14.40
C ARG A 251 3.03 -8.91 13.55
N GLY A 252 3.30 -7.61 13.66
CA GLY A 252 2.47 -6.57 13.03
C GLY A 252 2.36 -6.68 11.51
N GLY A 253 3.40 -7.14 10.81
CA GLY A 253 3.34 -7.42 9.36
C GLY A 253 2.33 -8.53 9.02
N MET A 254 2.32 -9.62 9.77
CA MET A 254 1.34 -10.71 9.65
C MET A 254 -0.08 -10.19 9.96
N GLY A 255 -0.26 -9.48 11.08
CA GLY A 255 -1.54 -8.89 11.46
C GLY A 255 -2.14 -7.99 10.37
N LEU A 256 -1.29 -7.17 9.72
CA LEU A 256 -1.68 -6.32 8.61
C LEU A 256 -2.13 -7.13 7.38
N VAL A 257 -1.38 -8.16 7.01
CA VAL A 257 -1.70 -9.01 5.85
C VAL A 257 -3.04 -9.72 6.05
N VAL A 258 -3.32 -10.20 7.25
CA VAL A 258 -4.61 -10.84 7.59
C VAL A 258 -5.75 -9.81 7.55
N THR A 259 -5.59 -8.65 8.17
CA THR A 259 -6.67 -7.65 8.32
C THR A 259 -6.85 -6.77 7.08
N GLU A 260 -5.90 -5.90 6.77
CA GLU A 260 -5.98 -4.97 5.62
C GLU A 260 -5.79 -5.71 4.29
N GLY A 261 -5.07 -6.82 4.31
CA GLY A 261 -4.89 -7.69 3.18
C GLY A 261 -6.13 -8.56 2.94
N LEU A 262 -6.20 -9.73 3.54
CA LEU A 262 -7.27 -10.70 3.29
C LEU A 262 -8.65 -10.17 3.67
N GLY A 263 -8.79 -9.51 4.81
CA GLY A 263 -10.07 -8.96 5.26
C GLY A 263 -10.68 -7.93 4.32
N LEU A 264 -9.88 -7.06 3.68
CA LEU A 264 -10.39 -6.00 2.78
C LEU A 264 -10.27 -6.33 1.30
N LYS A 265 -9.45 -7.31 0.91
CA LYS A 265 -9.17 -7.62 -0.51
C LYS A 265 -9.59 -9.04 -0.90
N ALA A 266 -10.41 -9.72 -0.09
CA ALA A 266 -10.85 -11.10 -0.32
C ALA A 266 -11.35 -11.34 -1.76
N MET A 267 -12.20 -10.46 -2.30
CA MET A 267 -12.71 -10.57 -3.68
C MET A 267 -11.60 -10.57 -4.73
N LYS A 268 -10.60 -9.69 -4.56
CA LYS A 268 -9.47 -9.60 -5.49
C LYS A 268 -8.57 -10.82 -5.40
N VAL A 269 -8.33 -11.30 -4.18
CA VAL A 269 -7.55 -12.52 -3.92
C VAL A 269 -8.22 -13.73 -4.58
N MET A 270 -9.54 -13.90 -4.42
CA MET A 270 -10.30 -14.96 -5.08
C MET A 270 -10.24 -14.87 -6.60
N SER A 271 -10.27 -13.66 -7.17
CA SER A 271 -10.13 -13.48 -8.61
C SER A 271 -8.77 -13.97 -9.11
N TRP A 272 -7.68 -13.66 -8.40
CA TRP A 272 -6.35 -14.17 -8.73
C TRP A 272 -6.21 -15.67 -8.53
N ALA A 273 -6.75 -16.19 -7.43
CA ALA A 273 -6.77 -17.63 -7.16
C ALA A 273 -7.48 -18.40 -8.28
N LYS A 274 -8.64 -17.92 -8.72
CA LYS A 274 -9.38 -18.49 -9.86
C LYS A 274 -8.57 -18.47 -11.14
N GLN A 275 -7.85 -17.37 -11.43
CA GLN A 275 -7.00 -17.24 -12.62
C GLN A 275 -5.87 -18.28 -12.62
N LEU A 276 -5.32 -18.60 -11.44
CA LEU A 276 -4.24 -19.56 -11.25
C LEU A 276 -4.72 -21.00 -10.99
N GLY A 277 -6.04 -21.22 -10.92
CA GLY A 277 -6.64 -22.50 -10.58
C GLY A 277 -6.29 -23.00 -9.18
N LEU A 278 -6.36 -22.07 -8.20
CA LEU A 278 -6.12 -22.29 -6.77
C LEU A 278 -7.45 -22.27 -6.01
N ASP A 279 -7.55 -23.03 -4.93
CA ASP A 279 -8.73 -23.05 -4.06
C ASP A 279 -8.56 -22.11 -2.87
N TRP A 280 -9.28 -21.00 -2.90
CA TRP A 280 -9.37 -19.98 -1.86
C TRP A 280 -10.83 -19.74 -1.44
N SER A 281 -11.67 -20.75 -1.58
CA SER A 281 -13.11 -20.67 -1.25
C SER A 281 -13.41 -20.32 0.21
N PHE A 282 -12.48 -20.55 1.13
CA PHE A 282 -12.63 -20.17 2.54
C PHE A 282 -12.86 -18.65 2.72
N LEU A 283 -12.41 -17.83 1.76
CA LEU A 283 -12.62 -16.38 1.79
C LEU A 283 -14.09 -15.98 1.56
N GLU A 284 -14.93 -16.85 1.02
CA GLU A 284 -16.37 -16.57 0.86
C GLU A 284 -17.05 -16.31 2.21
N LYS A 285 -16.55 -16.91 3.29
CA LYS A 285 -17.04 -16.68 4.65
C LYS A 285 -16.74 -15.28 5.19
N ILE A 286 -15.78 -14.58 4.56
CA ILE A 286 -15.28 -13.27 5.00
C ILE A 286 -15.89 -12.15 4.15
N ILE A 287 -16.29 -12.48 2.92
CA ILE A 287 -16.85 -11.50 1.99
C ILE A 287 -18.22 -11.07 2.50
N LYS A 288 -18.27 -9.85 3.03
CA LYS A 288 -19.54 -9.18 3.32
C LYS A 288 -20.13 -8.70 2.01
N VAL A 289 -21.11 -9.43 1.48
CA VAL A 289 -21.90 -8.96 0.35
C VAL A 289 -22.65 -7.73 0.83
N GLU A 290 -22.19 -6.54 0.46
CA GLU A 290 -23.00 -5.34 0.59
C GLU A 290 -24.27 -5.59 -0.23
N LYS A 291 -25.40 -5.79 0.44
CA LYS A 291 -26.70 -5.79 -0.21
C LYS A 291 -26.79 -4.44 -0.90
N LYS A 292 -26.71 -4.41 -2.22
CA LYS A 292 -27.14 -3.25 -3.01
C LYS A 292 -28.62 -3.08 -2.68
N ALA A 293 -28.89 -2.22 -1.72
CA ALA A 293 -30.25 -1.79 -1.50
C ALA A 293 -30.60 -0.84 -2.65
N ASP A 294 -31.53 -1.21 -3.48
CA ASP A 294 -32.22 -0.31 -4.43
C ASP A 294 -33.09 0.75 -3.69
N GLN A 295 -32.73 1.07 -2.47
CA GLN A 295 -33.35 2.12 -1.70
C GLN A 295 -32.56 3.40 -1.90
N VAL A 296 -33.25 4.46 -2.30
CA VAL A 296 -32.74 5.82 -2.18
C VAL A 296 -32.41 6.04 -0.71
N VAL A 297 -31.13 5.87 -0.37
CA VAL A 297 -30.65 6.08 0.99
C VAL A 297 -30.62 7.58 1.21
N GLU A 298 -31.48 8.07 2.11
CA GLU A 298 -31.39 9.43 2.61
C GLU A 298 -30.01 9.57 3.28
N LEU A 299 -29.15 10.40 2.71
CA LEU A 299 -27.82 10.67 3.26
C LEU A 299 -27.98 11.48 4.54
N LYS A 300 -27.53 10.93 5.66
CA LYS A 300 -27.50 11.59 6.97
C LYS A 300 -26.05 11.76 7.43
N PRO A 301 -25.75 12.86 8.16
CA PRO A 301 -24.42 13.05 8.74
C PRO A 301 -23.97 11.84 9.56
N ASN A 302 -22.76 11.36 9.32
CA ASN A 302 -22.22 10.21 10.01
C ASN A 302 -21.37 10.63 11.23
N TRP A 303 -22.02 10.96 12.33
CA TRP A 303 -21.37 11.38 13.57
C TRP A 303 -20.47 10.29 14.19
N LYS A 304 -20.76 9.03 13.95
CA LYS A 304 -19.93 7.89 14.40
C LYS A 304 -18.59 7.79 13.67
N TYR A 305 -18.40 8.59 12.62
CA TYR A 305 -17.15 8.63 11.88
C TYR A 305 -15.94 8.93 12.76
N LEU A 306 -16.11 9.76 13.79
CA LEU A 306 -15.05 10.10 14.74
C LEU A 306 -14.54 8.89 15.55
N GLU A 307 -15.36 7.90 15.81
CA GLU A 307 -14.95 6.69 16.54
C GLU A 307 -13.85 5.90 15.83
N GLY A 308 -13.77 6.04 14.50
CA GLY A 308 -12.77 5.40 13.67
C GLY A 308 -11.59 6.30 13.25
N VAL A 309 -11.51 7.53 13.77
CA VAL A 309 -10.45 8.47 13.42
C VAL A 309 -9.23 8.24 14.31
N ALA A 310 -8.08 7.91 13.72
CA ALA A 310 -6.82 7.81 14.43
C ALA A 310 -6.32 9.20 14.85
N ALA A 311 -5.67 9.29 16.00
CA ALA A 311 -5.04 10.51 16.47
C ALA A 311 -4.05 11.09 15.45
N GLY A 312 -3.96 12.42 15.37
CA GLY A 312 -3.05 13.13 14.46
C GLY A 312 -3.50 13.19 13.00
N ARG A 313 -4.73 12.76 12.68
CA ARG A 313 -5.31 12.87 11.35
C ARG A 313 -6.56 13.76 11.40
N PRO A 314 -6.44 15.07 11.15
CA PRO A 314 -7.55 15.99 11.27
C PRO A 314 -8.69 15.64 10.31
N LEU A 315 -9.91 15.87 10.74
CA LEU A 315 -11.14 15.74 9.98
C LEU A 315 -11.61 17.14 9.59
N ILE A 316 -11.83 17.36 8.28
CA ILE A 316 -12.23 18.67 7.76
C ILE A 316 -13.75 18.86 7.83
N ALA A 317 -14.52 17.80 7.53
CA ALA A 317 -15.97 17.80 7.62
C ALA A 317 -16.49 16.38 7.88
N TYR A 318 -17.67 16.28 8.46
CA TYR A 318 -18.35 14.99 8.62
C TYR A 318 -18.89 14.49 7.28
N PRO A 319 -18.82 13.19 7.02
CA PRO A 319 -19.45 12.59 5.83
C PRO A 319 -20.95 12.87 5.80
N SER A 320 -21.44 13.25 4.64
CA SER A 320 -22.85 13.60 4.38
C SER A 320 -23.39 14.81 5.17
N GLU A 321 -22.54 15.63 5.75
CA GLU A 321 -22.93 16.92 6.32
C GLU A 321 -23.01 17.99 5.23
N TRP A 322 -23.98 18.88 5.32
CA TRP A 322 -24.09 20.00 4.41
C TRP A 322 -22.99 21.05 4.64
N GLY A 323 -22.43 21.55 3.54
CA GLY A 323 -21.34 22.51 3.60
C GLY A 323 -19.97 21.83 3.71
N GLY A 324 -19.04 22.48 4.40
CA GLY A 324 -17.67 22.00 4.58
C GLY A 324 -16.77 22.26 3.38
N PHE A 325 -16.84 21.45 2.35
CA PHE A 325 -16.02 21.59 1.15
C PHE A 325 -16.69 20.99 -0.08
N ARG A 326 -16.19 21.36 -1.28
CA ARG A 326 -16.61 20.77 -2.55
C ARG A 326 -15.55 19.82 -3.06
N LEU A 327 -15.89 18.55 -3.22
CA LEU A 327 -14.97 17.54 -3.72
C LEU A 327 -14.84 17.65 -5.25
N ARG A 328 -13.59 17.75 -5.73
CA ARG A 328 -13.26 17.70 -7.15
C ARG A 328 -12.30 16.55 -7.42
N TYR A 329 -12.56 15.82 -8.50
CA TYR A 329 -11.67 14.77 -8.99
C TYR A 329 -10.83 15.32 -10.15
N GLY A 330 -9.54 15.03 -10.16
CA GLY A 330 -8.65 15.45 -11.24
C GLY A 330 -7.27 14.87 -11.13
N ARG A 331 -6.42 15.25 -12.08
CA ARG A 331 -5.01 14.93 -12.03
C ARG A 331 -4.28 16.05 -11.30
N SER A 332 -3.52 15.70 -10.28
CA SER A 332 -2.56 16.60 -9.66
C SER A 332 -1.33 16.74 -10.56
N ARG A 333 -0.77 17.92 -10.64
CA ARG A 333 0.56 18.16 -11.23
C ARG A 333 1.69 17.64 -10.34
N ASN A 334 1.41 17.36 -9.08
CA ASN A 334 2.32 16.70 -8.16
C ASN A 334 2.26 15.19 -8.42
N THR A 335 3.16 14.78 -9.20
CA THR A 335 3.76 13.46 -9.41
C THR A 335 3.24 12.33 -8.53
N GLY A 336 2.38 11.48 -9.06
CA GLY A 336 2.27 10.06 -8.69
C GLY A 336 1.97 9.69 -7.23
N CYS A 337 1.88 10.65 -6.33
CA CYS A 337 1.50 10.39 -4.95
C CYS A 337 -0.01 10.55 -4.78
N ALA A 338 -0.64 9.58 -4.14
CA ALA A 338 -1.99 9.73 -3.63
C ALA A 338 -2.05 10.96 -2.71
N GLY A 339 -2.83 11.96 -3.10
CA GLY A 339 -2.85 13.24 -2.42
C GLY A 339 -4.17 13.96 -2.53
N LYS A 340 -4.36 14.93 -1.65
CA LYS A 340 -5.53 15.80 -1.60
C LYS A 340 -5.09 17.24 -1.71
N GLY A 341 -5.54 17.91 -2.77
CA GLY A 341 -5.21 19.31 -3.03
C GLY A 341 -6.20 20.25 -2.35
N VAL A 342 -5.69 21.25 -1.66
CA VAL A 342 -6.48 22.37 -1.12
C VAL A 342 -5.86 23.70 -1.53
N ASN A 343 -6.68 24.75 -1.57
CA ASN A 343 -6.13 26.07 -1.82
C ASN A 343 -5.19 26.48 -0.65
N PRO A 344 -3.98 27.01 -0.93
CA PRO A 344 -3.04 27.42 0.11
C PRO A 344 -3.62 28.45 1.08
N ALA A 345 -4.60 29.27 0.67
CA ALA A 345 -5.30 30.18 1.58
C ALA A 345 -5.94 29.45 2.79
N PHE A 346 -6.47 28.24 2.59
CA PHE A 346 -7.01 27.44 3.68
C PHE A 346 -5.93 27.03 4.69
N MET A 347 -4.75 26.63 4.20
CA MET A 347 -3.64 26.24 5.09
C MET A 347 -3.21 27.39 6.00
N TYR A 348 -3.11 28.60 5.47
CA TYR A 348 -2.76 29.78 6.26
C TYR A 348 -3.86 30.22 7.25
N LEU A 349 -5.13 30.07 6.88
CA LEU A 349 -6.25 30.35 7.80
C LEU A 349 -6.33 29.39 8.98
N MET A 350 -5.76 28.19 8.82
CA MET A 350 -5.70 27.17 9.88
C MET A 350 -4.44 27.27 10.75
N ASP A 351 -3.81 28.45 10.84
CA ASP A 351 -2.61 28.69 11.64
C ASP A 351 -1.47 27.70 11.37
N GLU A 352 -1.35 27.26 10.09
CA GLU A 352 -0.38 26.25 9.66
C GLU A 352 -0.54 24.88 10.33
N PHE A 353 -1.61 24.68 11.11
CA PHE A 353 -1.97 23.38 11.66
C PHE A 353 -2.20 22.35 10.57
N ILE A 354 -2.76 22.78 9.43
CA ILE A 354 -2.89 21.99 8.21
C ILE A 354 -1.82 22.46 7.22
N ALA A 355 -0.74 21.71 7.10
CA ALA A 355 0.41 22.02 6.26
C ALA A 355 0.55 21.00 5.13
N VAL A 356 1.50 21.27 4.21
CA VAL A 356 1.90 20.31 3.18
C VAL A 356 2.35 19.01 3.83
N GLY A 357 1.81 17.89 3.33
CA GLY A 357 2.12 16.57 3.87
C GLY A 357 1.23 16.12 5.04
N THR A 358 0.39 17.00 5.61
CA THR A 358 -0.58 16.59 6.64
C THR A 358 -1.52 15.53 6.08
N HIS A 359 -1.67 14.41 6.78
CA HIS A 359 -2.62 13.35 6.42
C HIS A 359 -4.03 13.71 6.86
N VAL A 360 -4.91 13.99 5.92
CA VAL A 360 -6.29 14.40 6.17
C VAL A 360 -7.25 13.32 5.71
N ARG A 361 -8.31 13.09 6.48
CA ARG A 361 -9.43 12.23 6.13
C ARG A 361 -10.60 13.07 5.65
N ILE A 362 -11.20 12.69 4.55
CA ILE A 362 -12.40 13.35 4.00
C ILE A 362 -13.53 12.39 3.66
N GLU A 363 -13.29 11.08 3.78
CA GLU A 363 -14.24 10.08 3.32
C GLU A 363 -14.61 9.11 4.44
N ARG A 364 -13.87 8.03 4.54
CA ARG A 364 -14.17 6.96 5.50
C ARG A 364 -13.02 6.76 6.49
N PRO A 365 -13.29 6.23 7.69
CA PRO A 365 -12.26 5.88 8.64
C PRO A 365 -11.20 4.98 8.02
N GLY A 366 -9.95 5.19 8.36
CA GLY A 366 -8.82 4.43 7.85
C GLY A 366 -8.16 4.99 6.60
N LYS A 367 -8.92 5.70 5.73
CA LYS A 367 -8.37 6.28 4.50
C LYS A 367 -7.98 7.74 4.70
N ALA A 368 -6.69 8.03 4.58
CA ALA A 368 -6.15 9.38 4.61
C ALA A 368 -5.10 9.54 3.50
N ALA A 369 -4.95 10.75 3.00
CA ALA A 369 -3.90 11.08 2.04
C ALA A 369 -3.25 12.41 2.42
N GLN A 370 -2.03 12.62 1.94
CA GLN A 370 -1.27 13.84 2.21
C GLN A 370 -1.89 15.05 1.52
N LEU A 371 -1.92 16.16 2.22
CA LEU A 371 -2.32 17.45 1.64
C LEU A 371 -1.19 18.09 0.85
N PHE A 372 -1.56 18.74 -0.26
CA PHE A 372 -0.67 19.58 -1.06
C PHE A 372 -1.41 20.85 -1.53
N PRO A 373 -0.70 21.97 -1.77
CA PRO A 373 -1.31 23.21 -2.19
C PRO A 373 -1.72 23.12 -3.67
N VAL A 374 -2.91 23.64 -3.99
CA VAL A 374 -3.42 23.83 -5.35
C VAL A 374 -4.05 25.22 -5.43
N ASP A 375 -3.37 26.15 -6.06
CA ASP A 375 -3.77 27.56 -6.18
C ASP A 375 -4.83 27.84 -7.25
N THR A 376 -5.11 26.84 -8.10
CA THR A 376 -6.06 26.96 -9.21
C THR A 376 -7.49 26.54 -8.86
N ILE A 377 -7.73 26.12 -7.63
CA ILE A 377 -9.08 25.74 -7.13
C ILE A 377 -9.60 26.80 -6.18
N GLU A 378 -10.92 26.81 -5.96
CA GLU A 378 -11.54 27.77 -5.05
C GLU A 378 -11.05 27.60 -3.62
N GLY A 379 -10.73 28.74 -3.02
CA GLY A 379 -10.31 28.84 -1.64
C GLY A 379 -11.51 28.95 -0.67
N PRO A 380 -11.21 29.09 0.63
CA PRO A 380 -12.21 29.12 1.69
C PRO A 380 -13.09 30.38 1.62
N THR A 381 -14.34 30.21 2.06
CA THR A 381 -15.24 31.32 2.37
C THR A 381 -15.31 31.48 3.88
N VAL A 382 -15.08 32.68 4.35
CA VAL A 382 -15.01 33.02 5.77
C VAL A 382 -16.06 34.04 6.16
N LEU A 383 -16.47 33.98 7.42
CA LEU A 383 -17.21 35.04 8.10
C LEU A 383 -16.19 35.85 8.90
N LEU A 384 -16.18 37.15 8.70
CA LEU A 384 -15.36 38.08 9.46
C LEU A 384 -16.09 38.55 10.73
N LYS A 385 -15.33 39.03 11.71
CA LYS A 385 -15.87 39.55 12.99
C LYS A 385 -16.81 40.74 12.84
N ASP A 386 -16.74 41.45 11.71
CA ASP A 386 -17.65 42.55 11.36
C ASP A 386 -18.94 42.09 10.67
N GLY A 387 -19.13 40.79 10.51
CA GLY A 387 -20.27 40.18 9.84
C GLY A 387 -20.13 40.02 8.32
N THR A 388 -19.01 40.47 7.73
CA THR A 388 -18.75 40.34 6.29
C THR A 388 -18.43 38.88 5.93
N VAL A 389 -19.06 38.40 4.86
CA VAL A 389 -18.73 37.09 4.27
C VAL A 389 -17.81 37.31 3.07
N LYS A 390 -16.66 36.63 3.04
CA LYS A 390 -15.65 36.82 2.02
C LYS A 390 -15.02 35.50 1.57
N GLN A 391 -14.83 35.34 0.26
CA GLN A 391 -14.05 34.25 -0.31
C GLN A 391 -12.57 34.65 -0.43
N ILE A 392 -11.65 33.77 -0.03
CA ILE A 392 -10.21 33.99 0.00
C ILE A 392 -9.55 32.98 -0.92
N ASN A 393 -8.96 33.43 -2.02
CA ASN A 393 -8.38 32.53 -3.02
C ASN A 393 -6.85 32.53 -3.10
N ASN A 394 -6.19 33.36 -2.32
CA ASN A 394 -4.72 33.40 -2.30
C ASN A 394 -4.14 33.51 -0.90
N ALA A 395 -2.93 33.02 -0.76
CA ALA A 395 -2.21 32.96 0.52
C ALA A 395 -1.91 34.35 1.11
N ALA A 396 -1.57 35.33 0.30
CA ALA A 396 -1.22 36.68 0.78
C ALA A 396 -2.45 37.36 1.41
N GLU A 397 -3.61 37.22 0.78
CA GLU A 397 -4.87 37.76 1.31
C GLU A 397 -5.26 37.04 2.63
N SER A 398 -5.08 35.73 2.70
CA SER A 398 -5.42 34.97 3.92
C SER A 398 -4.60 35.42 5.11
N LEU A 399 -3.32 35.73 4.95
CA LEU A 399 -2.47 36.27 6.03
C LEU A 399 -2.97 37.59 6.56
N VAL A 400 -3.47 38.46 5.69
CA VAL A 400 -4.02 39.77 6.07
C VAL A 400 -5.36 39.63 6.78
N VAL A 401 -6.23 38.75 6.28
CA VAL A 401 -7.61 38.60 6.74
C VAL A 401 -7.71 37.74 8.01
N ARG A 402 -6.79 36.81 8.20
CA ARG A 402 -6.80 35.81 9.29
C ARG A 402 -7.11 36.37 10.71
N PRO A 403 -6.54 37.52 11.17
CA PRO A 403 -6.86 38.06 12.50
C PRO A 403 -8.31 38.48 12.66
N PHE A 404 -9.02 38.73 11.56
CA PHE A 404 -10.39 39.20 11.53
C PHE A 404 -11.41 38.09 11.28
N VAL A 405 -10.97 36.86 11.02
CA VAL A 405 -11.85 35.72 10.77
C VAL A 405 -12.54 35.30 12.09
N ASP A 406 -13.86 35.17 12.04
CA ASP A 406 -14.67 34.57 13.11
C ASP A 406 -14.87 33.07 12.84
N LYS A 407 -15.26 32.72 11.61
CA LYS A 407 -15.53 31.33 11.22
C LYS A 407 -15.13 31.07 9.77
N ILE A 408 -14.71 29.85 9.48
CA ILE A 408 -14.65 29.31 8.12
C ILE A 408 -15.98 28.65 7.84
N LEU A 409 -16.76 29.25 6.93
CA LEU A 409 -18.09 28.76 6.53
C LEU A 409 -18.00 27.62 5.54
N PHE A 410 -16.97 27.66 4.68
CA PHE A 410 -16.74 26.70 3.61
C PHE A 410 -15.24 26.64 3.31
N VAL A 411 -14.70 25.43 3.23
CA VAL A 411 -13.25 25.23 3.03
C VAL A 411 -12.83 25.55 1.58
N GLY A 412 -13.76 25.58 0.66
CA GLY A 412 -13.52 25.70 -0.77
C GLY A 412 -13.48 24.36 -1.46
N ASP A 413 -12.76 24.28 -2.55
CA ASP A 413 -12.54 23.05 -3.28
C ASP A 413 -11.50 22.15 -2.60
N MET A 414 -11.73 20.85 -2.64
CA MET A 414 -10.75 19.84 -2.31
C MET A 414 -10.55 18.93 -3.52
N LEU A 415 -9.38 18.97 -4.09
CA LEU A 415 -9.00 18.14 -5.23
C LEU A 415 -8.52 16.77 -4.75
N VAL A 416 -9.11 15.72 -5.29
CA VAL A 416 -8.69 14.33 -5.07
C VAL A 416 -8.11 13.78 -6.36
N THR A 417 -6.96 13.15 -6.29
CA THR A 417 -6.29 12.56 -7.45
C THR A 417 -7.03 11.32 -7.92
N LEU A 418 -7.14 11.17 -9.25
CA LEU A 418 -7.65 9.93 -9.85
C LEU A 418 -6.72 8.77 -9.51
N GLY A 419 -7.27 7.69 -9.00
CA GLY A 419 -6.52 6.50 -8.55
C GLY A 419 -6.59 6.25 -7.05
N ASP A 420 -7.05 7.22 -6.26
CA ASP A 420 -7.29 7.05 -4.82
C ASP A 420 -8.60 6.32 -4.51
N TYR A 421 -9.41 6.08 -5.53
CA TYR A 421 -10.76 5.52 -5.42
C TYR A 421 -10.97 4.32 -6.34
#